data_b1f3c51679af2e8975f55f9b11d58eb6
#
_entry.id   b1f3c51679af2e8975f55f9b11d58eb6
#
_cell.length_a   1.000
_cell.length_b   1.000
_cell.length_c   1.000
_cell.angle_alpha   90.00
_cell.angle_beta   90.00
_cell.angle_gamma   90.00
#
_symmetry.space_group_name_H-M   'P 1'
#
loop_
_entity.id
_entity.type
_entity.pdbx_description
1 polymer ?
#
loop_
_entity_poly.entity_id
_entity_poly.type
_entity_poly.pdbx_seq_one_letter_code
_entity_poly.pdbx_strand_id
1 'polypeptide(L)'
;MNKLMSIITIGIVLFSTSCKDDEINLVSVEQNATITDQSVTEAYFNEAGDLSIQAFNTPTPNEIAGGRTNGTITITVEGDTRFNGAIVTLTTSGNDPLNPEGTITIDFGDGQTDPRGVVRKGIIIVNYKGLRFVPGSKTITTFDNYEVNGVGIEGTRTITTSSFSVTPALSVSFLVKDVDGKATFSDQTTITRNATHSHTITFGNTPGSTTWTVEGQASGKTRTEVEYIFLIERPLIFKTECVFKGFSMPSEGEALFTIGNLPVGLNYGDEGAACDNVVTVSINNGTQNITVNN
;
A
#
# COMPACT_ATOMS: atom_id res chain seq x y z
N MET A 1 28.21 66.22 -56.20
CA MET A 1 27.67 65.16 -57.06
C MET A 1 28.06 63.81 -56.42
N ASN A 2 27.28 63.32 -55.49
CA ASN A 2 27.53 62.04 -54.84
C ASN A 2 26.34 61.14 -55.04
N LYS A 3 26.57 60.03 -55.71
CA LYS A 3 25.58 58.98 -55.93
C LYS A 3 25.46 58.14 -54.67
N LEU A 4 24.28 58.15 -54.02
CA LEU A 4 23.91 57.21 -52.97
C LEU A 4 23.66 55.84 -53.60
N MET A 5 24.42 54.86 -53.16
CA MET A 5 24.22 53.45 -53.51
C MET A 5 23.48 52.79 -52.36
N SER A 6 22.20 52.46 -52.59
CA SER A 6 21.33 51.80 -51.65
C SER A 6 21.59 50.28 -51.67
N ILE A 7 22.11 49.74 -50.57
CA ILE A 7 22.30 48.30 -50.39
C ILE A 7 21.01 47.76 -49.71
N ILE A 8 20.25 47.00 -50.47
CA ILE A 8 19.11 46.22 -49.95
C ILE A 8 19.66 44.95 -49.31
N THR A 9 19.64 44.90 -47.98
CA THR A 9 19.97 43.70 -47.22
C THR A 9 18.70 42.85 -47.12
N ILE A 10 18.63 41.75 -47.82
CA ILE A 10 17.57 40.74 -47.73
C ILE A 10 17.85 39.94 -46.46
N GLY A 11 17.10 40.22 -45.38
CA GLY A 11 17.10 39.40 -44.15
C GLY A 11 16.38 38.07 -44.41
N ILE A 12 17.15 36.99 -44.44
CA ILE A 12 16.60 35.63 -44.42
C ILE A 12 16.13 35.36 -42.97
N VAL A 13 14.81 35.39 -42.78
CA VAL A 13 14.20 34.93 -41.51
C VAL A 13 14.18 33.41 -41.59
N LEU A 14 15.12 32.78 -40.87
CA LEU A 14 15.07 31.35 -40.60
C LEU A 14 13.96 31.11 -39.56
N PHE A 15 12.81 30.68 -40.02
CA PHE A 15 11.82 30.05 -39.15
C PHE A 15 12.40 28.74 -38.64
N SER A 16 13.01 28.74 -37.45
CA SER A 16 13.23 27.52 -36.70
C SER A 16 11.86 27.03 -36.21
N THR A 17 11.24 26.14 -36.95
CA THR A 17 10.16 25.30 -36.44
C THR A 17 10.80 24.41 -35.39
N SER A 18 10.70 24.83 -34.14
CA SER A 18 10.87 23.95 -32.99
C SER A 18 9.74 22.94 -33.09
N CYS A 19 10.00 21.75 -33.59
CA CYS A 19 9.21 20.59 -33.27
C CYS A 19 9.33 20.43 -31.75
N LYS A 20 8.31 20.81 -30.99
CA LYS A 20 8.06 20.18 -29.73
C LYS A 20 7.78 18.72 -30.08
N ASP A 21 8.65 17.82 -29.68
CA ASP A 21 8.30 16.43 -29.54
C ASP A 21 7.12 16.43 -28.56
N ASP A 22 5.90 16.25 -29.05
CA ASP A 22 4.77 15.91 -28.21
C ASP A 22 5.15 14.53 -27.64
N GLU A 23 5.56 14.50 -26.37
CA GLU A 23 5.68 13.26 -25.63
C GLU A 23 4.34 12.55 -25.80
N ILE A 24 4.33 11.43 -26.51
CA ILE A 24 3.14 10.61 -26.68
C ILE A 24 2.84 10.06 -25.28
N ASN A 25 1.91 10.70 -24.61
CA ASN A 25 1.45 10.27 -23.29
C ASN A 25 0.61 9.02 -23.54
N LEU A 26 1.21 7.83 -23.34
CA LEU A 26 0.57 6.53 -23.58
C LEU A 26 -0.63 6.31 -22.66
N VAL A 27 -0.60 6.97 -21.50
CA VAL A 27 -1.64 6.90 -20.48
C VAL A 27 -2.46 8.18 -20.55
N SER A 28 -3.77 8.08 -20.76
CA SER A 28 -4.64 9.25 -20.68
C SER A 28 -4.65 9.82 -19.24
N VAL A 29 -5.01 11.08 -19.09
CA VAL A 29 -5.14 11.74 -17.77
C VAL A 29 -6.08 10.93 -16.87
N GLU A 30 -7.18 10.39 -17.41
CA GLU A 30 -8.15 9.59 -16.68
C GLU A 30 -7.57 8.23 -16.24
N GLN A 31 -6.80 7.56 -17.11
CA GLN A 31 -6.14 6.30 -16.80
C GLN A 31 -5.06 6.49 -15.73
N ASN A 32 -4.28 7.57 -15.81
CA ASN A 32 -3.27 7.90 -14.81
C ASN A 32 -3.91 8.19 -13.45
N ALA A 33 -5.03 8.94 -13.42
CA ALA A 33 -5.81 9.17 -12.20
C ALA A 33 -6.31 7.84 -11.63
N THR A 34 -6.85 6.94 -12.44
CA THR A 34 -7.33 5.63 -11.99
C THR A 34 -6.22 4.76 -11.40
N ILE A 35 -5.05 4.72 -12.02
CA ILE A 35 -3.87 3.99 -11.50
C ILE A 35 -3.42 4.59 -10.17
N THR A 36 -3.36 5.91 -10.08
CA THR A 36 -2.99 6.64 -8.86
C THR A 36 -3.99 6.37 -7.73
N ASP A 37 -5.27 6.53 -7.99
CA ASP A 37 -6.34 6.32 -7.00
C ASP A 37 -6.35 4.88 -6.48
N GLN A 38 -6.13 3.89 -7.36
CA GLN A 38 -6.01 2.48 -6.96
C GLN A 38 -4.76 2.25 -6.09
N SER A 39 -3.63 2.84 -6.46
CA SER A 39 -2.38 2.73 -5.69
C SER A 39 -2.52 3.35 -4.30
N VAL A 40 -3.18 4.50 -4.17
CA VAL A 40 -3.49 5.16 -2.89
C VAL A 40 -4.42 4.29 -2.05
N THR A 41 -5.47 3.73 -2.65
CA THR A 41 -6.40 2.83 -1.96
C THR A 41 -5.67 1.59 -1.43
N GLU A 42 -4.83 0.95 -2.27
CA GLU A 42 -3.99 -0.18 -1.88
C GLU A 42 -3.09 0.18 -0.68
N ALA A 43 -2.42 1.33 -0.76
CA ALA A 43 -1.50 1.79 0.28
C ALA A 43 -2.23 1.99 1.62
N TYR A 44 -3.44 2.57 1.63
CA TYR A 44 -4.21 2.79 2.85
C TYR A 44 -4.73 1.48 3.47
N PHE A 45 -5.18 0.52 2.66
CA PHE A 45 -5.54 -0.81 3.17
C PHE A 45 -4.32 -1.55 3.73
N ASN A 46 -3.17 -1.47 3.07
CA ASN A 46 -1.93 -2.08 3.53
C ASN A 46 -1.44 -1.40 4.82
N GLU A 47 -1.51 -0.08 4.92
CA GLU A 47 -1.16 0.66 6.13
C GLU A 47 -2.06 0.27 7.32
N ALA A 48 -3.37 0.20 7.12
CA ALA A 48 -4.31 -0.23 8.18
C ALA A 48 -4.02 -1.66 8.64
N GLY A 49 -3.68 -2.57 7.71
CA GLY A 49 -3.22 -3.91 8.02
C GLY A 49 -1.93 -3.93 8.84
N ASP A 50 -0.96 -3.09 8.48
CA ASP A 50 0.31 -2.98 9.19
C ASP A 50 0.14 -2.39 10.59
N LEU A 51 -0.67 -1.32 10.74
CA LEU A 51 -1.05 -0.80 12.06
C LEU A 51 -1.70 -1.87 12.94
N SER A 52 -2.59 -2.69 12.36
CA SER A 52 -3.23 -3.81 13.06
C SER A 52 -2.22 -4.84 13.55
N ILE A 53 -1.24 -5.19 12.70
CA ILE A 53 -0.15 -6.12 13.04
C ILE A 53 0.75 -5.51 14.13
N GLN A 54 1.14 -4.25 14.01
CA GLN A 54 1.98 -3.58 15.00
C GLN A 54 1.29 -3.51 16.37
N ALA A 55 0.02 -3.12 16.40
CA ALA A 55 -0.76 -3.10 17.63
C ALA A 55 -0.90 -4.52 18.26
N PHE A 56 -1.10 -5.57 17.43
CA PHE A 56 -1.15 -6.95 17.88
C PHE A 56 0.19 -7.47 18.41
N ASN A 57 1.29 -6.93 17.87
CA ASN A 57 2.64 -7.37 18.23
C ASN A 57 3.19 -6.69 19.50
N THR A 58 2.58 -5.59 19.93
CA THR A 58 3.05 -4.78 21.07
C THR A 58 2.80 -5.43 22.43
N PRO A 59 1.61 -6.03 22.72
CA PRO A 59 1.37 -6.69 23.98
C PRO A 59 2.27 -7.91 24.17
N THR A 60 2.64 -8.16 25.43
CA THR A 60 3.35 -9.38 25.79
C THR A 60 2.46 -10.61 25.58
N PRO A 61 3.01 -11.83 25.41
CA PRO A 61 2.23 -13.06 25.33
C PRO A 61 1.28 -13.25 26.53
N ASN A 62 1.67 -12.83 27.72
CA ASN A 62 0.82 -12.89 28.92
C ASN A 62 -0.37 -11.93 28.86
N GLU A 63 -0.19 -10.73 28.32
CA GLU A 63 -1.27 -9.76 28.13
C GLU A 63 -2.26 -10.25 27.07
N ILE A 64 -1.77 -10.76 25.94
CA ILE A 64 -2.60 -11.33 24.86
C ILE A 64 -3.38 -12.55 25.35
N ALA A 65 -2.78 -13.39 26.19
CA ALA A 65 -3.40 -14.58 26.77
C ALA A 65 -4.40 -14.27 27.90
N GLY A 66 -4.63 -13.00 28.23
CA GLY A 66 -5.57 -12.61 29.30
C GLY A 66 -5.05 -12.95 30.69
N GLY A 67 -3.73 -12.91 30.90
CA GLY A 67 -3.08 -13.30 32.15
C GLY A 67 -3.75 -12.72 33.38
N ARG A 68 -4.45 -13.53 34.13
CA ARG A 68 -5.17 -13.36 35.41
C ARG A 68 -6.50 -12.58 35.40
N THR A 69 -6.83 -11.77 34.38
CA THR A 69 -8.11 -11.05 34.36
C THR A 69 -8.56 -10.80 32.93
N ASN A 70 -9.74 -11.29 32.55
CA ASN A 70 -10.48 -10.75 31.43
C ASN A 70 -10.69 -9.26 31.67
N GLY A 71 -10.07 -8.40 30.90
CA GLY A 71 -10.14 -6.96 31.12
C GLY A 71 -9.59 -6.16 29.96
N THR A 72 -9.88 -4.89 29.99
CA THR A 72 -9.33 -3.94 29.01
C THR A 72 -8.12 -3.23 29.62
N ILE A 73 -7.01 -3.21 28.89
CA ILE A 73 -5.81 -2.45 29.23
C ILE A 73 -5.47 -1.48 28.11
N THR A 74 -4.85 -0.37 28.46
CA THR A 74 -4.25 0.54 27.47
C THR A 74 -2.82 0.07 27.20
N ILE A 75 -2.45 0.00 25.93
CA ILE A 75 -1.10 -0.38 25.49
C ILE A 75 -0.44 0.79 24.78
N THR A 76 0.88 0.91 24.90
CA THR A 76 1.68 1.93 24.20
C THR A 76 2.48 1.24 23.11
N VAL A 77 2.28 1.65 21.85
CA VAL A 77 3.09 1.19 20.71
C VAL A 77 4.30 2.10 20.61
N GLU A 78 5.45 1.62 21.07
CA GLU A 78 6.69 2.38 21.06
C GLU A 78 7.40 2.25 19.69
N GLY A 79 8.11 3.32 19.29
CA GLY A 79 8.96 3.31 18.10
C GLY A 79 8.23 3.48 16.77
N ASP A 80 6.90 3.47 16.75
CA ASP A 80 6.10 3.74 15.56
C ASP A 80 5.30 5.04 15.72
N THR A 81 5.79 6.08 15.06
CA THR A 81 5.20 7.44 15.17
C THR A 81 3.80 7.58 14.58
N ARG A 82 3.33 6.59 13.82
CA ARG A 82 1.96 6.55 13.29
C ARG A 82 0.90 6.44 14.40
N PHE A 83 1.29 5.93 15.57
CA PHE A 83 0.43 5.82 16.76
C PHE A 83 0.46 7.07 17.65
N ASN A 84 1.20 8.11 17.28
CA ASN A 84 1.26 9.34 18.08
C ASN A 84 -0.13 9.94 18.26
N GLY A 85 -0.55 10.10 19.53
CA GLY A 85 -1.87 10.62 19.91
C GLY A 85 -3.01 9.61 19.83
N ALA A 86 -2.82 8.42 19.28
CA ALA A 86 -3.82 7.36 19.29
C ALA A 86 -3.93 6.71 20.66
N ILE A 87 -5.15 6.34 21.05
CA ILE A 87 -5.41 5.51 22.23
C ILE A 87 -5.53 4.06 21.76
N VAL A 88 -4.61 3.20 22.19
CA VAL A 88 -4.64 1.78 21.83
C VAL A 88 -5.05 0.97 23.05
N THR A 89 -6.11 0.16 22.92
CA THR A 89 -6.61 -0.69 23.98
C THR A 89 -6.61 -2.15 23.56
N LEU A 90 -6.33 -3.05 24.51
CA LEU A 90 -6.44 -4.48 24.36
C LEU A 90 -7.51 -4.99 25.32
N THR A 91 -8.50 -5.68 24.78
CA THR A 91 -9.52 -6.42 25.53
C THR A 91 -9.39 -7.90 25.21
N THR A 92 -9.03 -8.71 26.21
CA THR A 92 -8.93 -10.15 26.07
C THR A 92 -10.27 -10.82 26.36
N SER A 93 -10.64 -11.82 25.57
CA SER A 93 -11.95 -12.51 25.67
C SER A 93 -11.85 -14.01 25.90
N GLY A 94 -10.66 -14.60 25.80
CA GLY A 94 -10.43 -16.03 25.99
C GLY A 94 -9.58 -16.34 27.21
N ASN A 95 -9.66 -17.61 27.69
CA ASN A 95 -8.86 -18.11 28.81
C ASN A 95 -7.84 -19.18 28.37
N ASP A 96 -7.70 -19.40 27.05
CA ASP A 96 -6.74 -20.36 26.51
C ASP A 96 -5.44 -19.67 26.11
N PRO A 97 -4.35 -19.82 26.89
CA PRO A 97 -3.08 -19.17 26.59
C PRO A 97 -2.38 -19.72 25.34
N LEU A 98 -2.80 -20.88 24.83
CA LEU A 98 -2.28 -21.48 23.61
C LEU A 98 -3.04 -21.01 22.36
N ASN A 99 -4.27 -20.51 22.54
CA ASN A 99 -5.09 -19.96 21.47
C ASN A 99 -5.81 -18.69 21.97
N PRO A 100 -5.04 -17.64 22.31
CA PRO A 100 -5.59 -16.40 22.85
C PRO A 100 -6.51 -15.73 21.84
N GLU A 101 -7.54 -15.04 22.36
CA GLU A 101 -8.45 -14.25 21.54
C GLU A 101 -8.85 -12.95 22.25
N GLY A 102 -9.15 -11.95 21.45
CA GLY A 102 -9.52 -10.64 21.97
C GLY A 102 -9.68 -9.60 20.88
N THR A 103 -9.78 -8.35 21.33
CA THR A 103 -9.94 -7.19 20.47
C THR A 103 -8.90 -6.13 20.83
N ILE A 104 -8.22 -5.60 19.81
CA ILE A 104 -7.41 -4.39 19.93
C ILE A 104 -8.16 -3.27 19.23
N THR A 105 -8.28 -2.13 19.88
CA THR A 105 -8.87 -0.92 19.30
C THR A 105 -7.78 0.14 19.21
N ILE A 106 -7.62 0.73 18.02
CA ILE A 106 -6.72 1.85 17.76
C ILE A 106 -7.61 3.06 17.45
N ASP A 107 -7.71 3.97 18.40
CA ASP A 107 -8.59 5.14 18.35
C ASP A 107 -7.77 6.41 18.10
N PHE A 108 -7.93 7.01 16.91
CA PHE A 108 -7.32 8.26 16.51
C PHE A 108 -8.20 9.49 16.84
N GLY A 109 -9.38 9.28 17.43
CA GLY A 109 -10.32 10.33 17.78
C GLY A 109 -10.76 11.18 16.58
N ASP A 110 -10.85 12.49 16.81
CA ASP A 110 -11.25 13.46 15.79
C ASP A 110 -10.15 13.81 14.79
N GLY A 111 -8.94 13.29 14.97
CA GLY A 111 -7.81 13.44 14.05
C GLY A 111 -6.47 13.56 14.76
N GLN A 112 -5.51 12.74 14.36
CA GLN A 112 -4.11 12.77 14.80
C GLN A 112 -3.20 12.89 13.59
N THR A 113 -2.19 13.75 13.71
CA THR A 113 -1.21 13.97 12.63
C THR A 113 0.12 13.37 13.05
N ASP A 114 0.65 12.47 12.24
CA ASP A 114 1.99 11.91 12.46
C ASP A 114 3.11 12.90 12.04
N PRO A 115 4.38 12.67 12.41
CA PRO A 115 5.49 13.55 12.04
C PRO A 115 5.74 13.70 10.52
N ARG A 116 5.17 12.83 9.70
CA ARG A 116 5.24 12.90 8.23
C ARG A 116 4.09 13.72 7.65
N GLY A 117 3.18 14.23 8.50
CA GLY A 117 2.02 15.03 8.10
C GLY A 117 0.80 14.20 7.69
N VAL A 118 0.82 12.87 7.90
CA VAL A 118 -0.35 12.01 7.61
C VAL A 118 -1.37 12.15 8.73
N VAL A 119 -2.58 12.54 8.37
CA VAL A 119 -3.71 12.70 9.30
C VAL A 119 -4.53 11.42 9.33
N ARG A 120 -4.78 10.87 10.53
CA ARG A 120 -5.67 9.72 10.76
C ARG A 120 -6.75 10.10 11.73
N LYS A 121 -7.97 9.62 11.50
CA LYS A 121 -9.17 9.91 12.30
C LYS A 121 -10.02 8.63 12.42
N GLY A 122 -10.86 8.53 13.46
CA GLY A 122 -11.72 7.38 13.68
C GLY A 122 -10.99 6.19 14.27
N ILE A 123 -11.53 4.98 14.09
CA ILE A 123 -11.14 3.81 14.85
C ILE A 123 -10.84 2.62 13.94
N ILE A 124 -9.72 1.93 14.19
CA ILE A 124 -9.43 0.60 13.65
C ILE A 124 -9.71 -0.43 14.74
N ILE A 125 -10.52 -1.44 14.42
CA ILE A 125 -10.89 -2.53 15.32
C ILE A 125 -10.26 -3.82 14.83
N VAL A 126 -9.44 -4.48 15.66
CA VAL A 126 -8.69 -5.69 15.32
C VAL A 126 -9.11 -6.82 16.22
N ASN A 127 -9.92 -7.73 15.73
CA ASN A 127 -10.23 -8.97 16.43
C ASN A 127 -9.14 -10.00 16.10
N TYR A 128 -8.50 -10.56 17.10
CA TYR A 128 -7.45 -11.56 16.91
C TYR A 128 -7.81 -12.91 17.52
N LYS A 129 -7.25 -13.99 16.92
CA LYS A 129 -7.30 -15.35 17.45
C LYS A 129 -6.00 -16.09 17.14
N GLY A 130 -5.43 -16.73 18.16
CA GLY A 130 -4.20 -17.47 18.09
C GLY A 130 -2.95 -16.62 18.38
N LEU A 131 -1.83 -17.31 18.53
CA LEU A 131 -0.51 -16.71 18.77
C LEU A 131 0.11 -16.24 17.47
N ARG A 132 0.81 -15.12 17.53
CA ARG A 132 1.56 -14.55 16.39
C ARG A 132 2.46 -15.60 15.73
N PHE A 133 2.46 -15.61 14.39
CA PHE A 133 3.26 -16.50 13.52
C PHE A 133 2.95 -18.00 13.67
N VAL A 134 1.98 -18.39 14.48
CA VAL A 134 1.52 -19.76 14.52
C VAL A 134 0.53 -19.98 13.37
N PRO A 135 0.75 -20.97 12.50
CA PRO A 135 -0.18 -21.27 11.41
C PRO A 135 -1.61 -21.46 11.93
N GLY A 136 -2.57 -20.81 11.26
CA GLY A 136 -3.98 -20.77 11.65
C GLY A 136 -4.38 -19.57 12.53
N SER A 137 -3.41 -18.86 13.13
CA SER A 137 -3.70 -17.59 13.80
C SER A 137 -4.17 -16.54 12.81
N LYS A 138 -5.06 -15.63 13.26
CA LYS A 138 -5.60 -14.60 12.39
C LYS A 138 -5.96 -13.32 13.11
N THR A 139 -5.94 -12.23 12.35
CA THR A 139 -6.54 -10.95 12.71
C THR A 139 -7.64 -10.59 11.71
N ILE A 140 -8.72 -10.00 12.21
CA ILE A 140 -9.82 -9.45 11.41
C ILE A 140 -9.91 -7.98 11.76
N THR A 141 -9.59 -7.12 10.80
CA THR A 141 -9.60 -5.67 10.93
C THR A 141 -10.87 -5.11 10.30
N THR A 142 -11.57 -4.27 11.04
CA THR A 142 -12.71 -3.47 10.59
C THR A 142 -12.53 -2.01 10.99
N PHE A 143 -13.35 -1.13 10.47
CA PHE A 143 -13.19 0.31 10.58
C PHE A 143 -14.48 0.95 11.11
N ASP A 144 -14.33 1.95 11.97
CA ASP A 144 -15.43 2.80 12.43
C ASP A 144 -15.05 4.26 12.17
N ASN A 145 -15.65 4.86 11.13
CA ASN A 145 -15.37 6.22 10.65
C ASN A 145 -13.85 6.49 10.45
N TYR A 146 -13.10 5.45 10.07
CA TYR A 146 -11.65 5.59 9.87
C TYR A 146 -11.34 6.31 8.58
N GLU A 147 -10.48 7.31 8.67
CA GLU A 147 -10.02 8.12 7.54
C GLU A 147 -8.50 8.28 7.58
N VAL A 148 -7.88 8.31 6.40
CA VAL A 148 -6.48 8.69 6.20
C VAL A 148 -6.43 9.84 5.20
N ASN A 149 -5.89 10.99 5.59
CA ASN A 149 -5.81 12.20 4.76
C ASN A 149 -7.17 12.60 4.14
N GLY A 150 -8.28 12.37 4.87
CA GLY A 150 -9.63 12.67 4.41
C GLY A 150 -10.22 11.65 3.44
N VAL A 151 -9.58 10.50 3.25
CA VAL A 151 -10.13 9.36 2.51
C VAL A 151 -10.67 8.35 3.53
N GLY A 152 -11.99 8.15 3.52
CA GLY A 152 -12.67 7.18 4.39
C GLY A 152 -12.39 5.75 3.95
N ILE A 153 -12.09 4.85 4.89
CA ILE A 153 -11.79 3.44 4.62
C ILE A 153 -12.84 2.56 5.32
N GLU A 154 -13.43 1.66 4.56
CA GLU A 154 -14.44 0.71 5.02
C GLU A 154 -14.14 -0.70 4.49
N GLY A 155 -14.78 -1.72 5.09
CA GLY A 155 -14.63 -3.12 4.70
C GLY A 155 -14.01 -3.99 5.78
N THR A 156 -13.63 -5.19 5.41
CA THR A 156 -13.04 -6.18 6.33
C THR A 156 -11.74 -6.71 5.75
N ARG A 157 -10.65 -6.57 6.50
CA ARG A 157 -9.37 -7.19 6.17
C ARG A 157 -9.08 -8.35 7.12
N THR A 158 -8.86 -9.54 6.56
CA THR A 158 -8.46 -10.72 7.31
C THR A 158 -7.03 -11.10 6.96
N ILE A 159 -6.16 -11.23 7.95
CA ILE A 159 -4.80 -11.74 7.79
C ILE A 159 -4.70 -13.05 8.57
N THR A 160 -4.38 -14.14 7.89
CA THR A 160 -4.22 -15.46 8.49
C THR A 160 -2.79 -15.93 8.28
N THR A 161 -2.09 -16.32 9.35
CA THR A 161 -0.78 -16.97 9.22
C THR A 161 -0.98 -18.32 8.55
N SER A 162 -0.42 -18.49 7.35
CA SER A 162 -0.57 -19.73 6.56
C SER A 162 0.57 -20.70 6.79
N SER A 163 1.82 -20.20 6.97
CA SER A 163 2.98 -21.03 7.24
C SER A 163 4.05 -20.28 8.03
N PHE A 164 4.91 -21.07 8.68
CA PHE A 164 6.15 -20.62 9.29
C PHE A 164 7.23 -21.65 8.94
N SER A 165 8.37 -21.20 8.48
CA SER A 165 9.50 -22.06 8.08
C SER A 165 10.81 -21.51 8.61
N VAL A 166 11.73 -22.43 8.92
CA VAL A 166 13.11 -22.10 9.31
C VAL A 166 14.12 -22.56 8.25
N THR A 167 13.67 -23.26 7.22
CA THR A 167 14.51 -23.83 6.16
C THR A 167 13.85 -23.61 4.80
N PRO A 168 14.57 -23.15 3.75
CA PRO A 168 16.00 -22.79 3.73
C PRO A 168 16.33 -21.46 4.43
N ALA A 169 15.34 -20.60 4.67
CA ALA A 169 15.45 -19.35 5.39
C ALA A 169 14.29 -19.21 6.39
N LEU A 170 14.51 -18.45 7.46
CA LEU A 170 13.44 -18.08 8.37
C LEU A 170 12.40 -17.26 7.60
N SER A 171 11.18 -17.77 7.52
CA SER A 171 10.08 -17.09 6.80
C SER A 171 8.73 -17.34 7.45
N VAL A 172 7.84 -16.40 7.23
CA VAL A 172 6.44 -16.49 7.61
C VAL A 172 5.57 -16.05 6.45
N SER A 173 4.54 -16.84 6.15
CA SER A 173 3.58 -16.50 5.09
C SER A 173 2.20 -16.22 5.67
N PHE A 174 1.51 -15.30 5.03
CA PHE A 174 0.16 -14.86 5.41
C PHE A 174 -0.75 -14.90 4.19
N LEU A 175 -1.98 -15.33 4.40
CA LEU A 175 -3.07 -15.11 3.48
C LEU A 175 -3.80 -13.83 3.92
N VAL A 176 -3.83 -12.84 3.05
CA VAL A 176 -4.51 -11.55 3.25
C VAL A 176 -5.74 -11.50 2.36
N LYS A 177 -6.90 -11.23 2.96
CA LYS A 177 -8.16 -11.06 2.22
C LYS A 177 -8.81 -9.74 2.60
N ASP A 178 -9.15 -8.95 1.60
CA ASP A 178 -10.03 -7.79 1.74
C ASP A 178 -11.40 -8.14 1.16
N VAL A 179 -12.45 -7.90 1.92
CA VAL A 179 -13.84 -8.15 1.54
C VAL A 179 -14.63 -6.86 1.73
N ASP A 180 -15.38 -6.47 0.70
CA ASP A 180 -16.19 -5.27 0.66
C ASP A 180 -15.40 -4.01 1.02
N GLY A 181 -14.12 -3.99 0.63
CA GLY A 181 -13.25 -2.85 0.81
C GLY A 181 -13.76 -1.65 0.01
N LYS A 182 -13.78 -0.47 0.64
CA LYS A 182 -14.20 0.78 0.01
C LYS A 182 -13.35 1.93 0.51
N ALA A 183 -12.85 2.74 -0.42
CA ALA A 183 -12.26 4.04 -0.14
C ALA A 183 -13.20 5.13 -0.64
N THR A 184 -13.57 6.08 0.25
CA THR A 184 -14.45 7.21 -0.06
C THR A 184 -13.63 8.49 -0.05
N PHE A 185 -13.55 9.16 -1.18
CA PHE A 185 -12.78 10.40 -1.36
C PHE A 185 -13.59 11.64 -0.94
N SER A 186 -12.94 12.78 -0.79
CA SER A 186 -13.56 14.02 -0.33
C SER A 186 -14.70 14.54 -1.24
N ASP A 187 -14.68 14.19 -2.53
CA ASP A 187 -15.73 14.50 -3.50
C ASP A 187 -16.87 13.47 -3.51
N GLN A 188 -16.91 12.55 -2.54
CA GLN A 188 -17.88 11.46 -2.38
C GLN A 188 -17.82 10.36 -3.45
N THR A 189 -16.85 10.39 -4.34
CA THR A 189 -16.61 9.25 -5.22
C THR A 189 -15.93 8.11 -4.46
N THR A 190 -16.11 6.88 -4.93
CA THR A 190 -15.62 5.71 -4.22
C THR A 190 -14.81 4.77 -5.12
N ILE A 191 -13.84 4.09 -4.53
CA ILE A 191 -13.22 2.89 -5.10
C ILE A 191 -13.64 1.70 -4.24
N THR A 192 -14.12 0.64 -4.88
CA THR A 192 -14.39 -0.62 -4.18
C THR A 192 -13.26 -1.62 -4.41
N ARG A 193 -13.08 -2.55 -3.47
CA ARG A 193 -11.99 -3.51 -3.51
C ARG A 193 -12.37 -4.85 -2.88
N ASN A 194 -12.07 -5.94 -3.57
CA ASN A 194 -11.94 -7.27 -3.02
C ASN A 194 -10.57 -7.81 -3.40
N ALA A 195 -9.81 -8.33 -2.45
CA ALA A 195 -8.46 -8.81 -2.71
C ALA A 195 -8.19 -10.15 -2.02
N THR A 196 -7.31 -10.93 -2.63
CA THR A 196 -6.72 -12.11 -2.02
C THR A 196 -5.25 -12.15 -2.39
N HIS A 197 -4.39 -11.94 -1.39
CA HIS A 197 -2.95 -11.92 -1.56
C HIS A 197 -2.28 -12.94 -0.63
N SER A 198 -1.21 -13.56 -1.11
CA SER A 198 -0.23 -14.26 -0.30
C SER A 198 0.94 -13.33 -0.04
N HIS A 199 1.28 -13.11 1.22
CA HIS A 199 2.42 -12.31 1.65
C HIS A 199 3.42 -13.22 2.32
N THR A 200 4.69 -13.18 1.91
CA THR A 200 5.76 -13.94 2.56
C THR A 200 6.88 -13.00 2.99
N ILE A 201 7.15 -12.96 4.29
CA ILE A 201 8.32 -12.27 4.84
C ILE A 201 9.44 -13.30 4.97
N THR A 202 10.56 -13.04 4.31
CA THR A 202 11.79 -13.81 4.45
C THR A 202 12.79 -12.97 5.22
N PHE A 203 13.11 -13.41 6.45
CA PHE A 203 14.02 -12.68 7.33
C PHE A 203 15.46 -12.88 6.89
N GLY A 204 16.16 -11.79 6.68
CA GLY A 204 17.57 -11.80 6.36
C GLY A 204 18.45 -11.80 7.61
N ASN A 205 19.74 -12.01 7.41
CA ASN A 205 20.73 -12.03 8.50
C ASN A 205 21.05 -10.63 9.05
N THR A 206 20.64 -9.57 8.35
CA THR A 206 20.80 -8.17 8.76
C THR A 206 19.46 -7.45 8.65
N PRO A 207 19.23 -6.36 9.40
CA PRO A 207 17.96 -5.64 9.37
C PRO A 207 17.53 -5.18 7.96
N GLY A 208 18.47 -4.86 7.07
CA GLY A 208 18.18 -4.43 5.70
C GLY A 208 17.96 -5.56 4.70
N SER A 209 18.30 -6.81 5.04
CA SER A 209 18.24 -7.95 4.11
C SER A 209 16.92 -8.75 4.19
N THR A 210 15.95 -8.28 4.96
CA THR A 210 14.61 -8.86 4.99
C THR A 210 13.85 -8.45 3.73
N THR A 211 13.18 -9.40 3.11
CA THR A 211 12.34 -9.18 1.93
C THR A 211 10.88 -9.52 2.22
N TRP A 212 10.01 -8.87 1.49
CA TRP A 212 8.59 -9.10 1.54
C TRP A 212 8.07 -9.36 0.13
N THR A 213 7.56 -10.55 -0.11
CA THR A 213 7.02 -11.00 -1.39
C THR A 213 5.50 -10.97 -1.34
N VAL A 214 4.88 -10.41 -2.37
CA VAL A 214 3.41 -10.33 -2.51
C VAL A 214 3.00 -10.98 -3.82
N GLU A 215 2.00 -11.87 -3.75
CA GLU A 215 1.37 -12.54 -4.89
C GLU A 215 -0.14 -12.48 -4.73
N GLY A 216 -0.88 -12.58 -5.83
CA GLY A 216 -2.34 -12.67 -5.81
C GLY A 216 -3.02 -11.64 -6.69
N GLN A 217 -4.25 -11.28 -6.32
CA GLN A 217 -5.08 -10.41 -7.14
C GLN A 217 -6.02 -9.55 -6.30
N ALA A 218 -6.46 -8.45 -6.92
CA ALA A 218 -7.54 -7.60 -6.43
C ALA A 218 -8.51 -7.26 -7.56
N SER A 219 -9.75 -6.97 -7.23
CA SER A 219 -10.76 -6.50 -8.18
C SER A 219 -11.73 -5.54 -7.49
N GLY A 220 -12.42 -4.73 -8.28
CA GLY A 220 -13.39 -3.78 -7.76
C GLY A 220 -13.85 -2.82 -8.85
N LYS A 221 -14.26 -1.63 -8.44
CA LYS A 221 -14.66 -0.55 -9.32
C LYS A 221 -13.85 0.71 -9.04
N THR A 222 -13.52 1.42 -10.09
CA THR A 222 -12.86 2.73 -10.03
C THR A 222 -13.84 3.82 -9.56
N ARG A 223 -13.36 5.05 -9.36
CA ARG A 223 -14.20 6.22 -9.03
C ARG A 223 -15.23 6.56 -10.12
N THR A 224 -14.99 6.10 -11.34
CA THR A 224 -15.91 6.25 -12.48
C THR A 224 -16.78 5.02 -12.70
N GLU A 225 -16.91 4.14 -11.70
CA GLU A 225 -17.71 2.91 -11.70
C GLU A 225 -17.28 1.87 -12.75
N VAL A 226 -16.08 2.01 -13.33
CA VAL A 226 -15.50 1.04 -14.26
C VAL A 226 -14.90 -0.13 -13.47
N GLU A 227 -15.23 -1.35 -13.83
CA GLU A 227 -14.63 -2.54 -13.20
C GLU A 227 -13.13 -2.63 -13.50
N TYR A 228 -12.37 -3.08 -12.51
CA TYR A 228 -10.96 -3.35 -12.67
C TYR A 228 -10.56 -4.70 -12.07
N ILE A 229 -9.47 -5.26 -12.62
CA ILE A 229 -8.74 -6.41 -12.08
C ILE A 229 -7.26 -6.02 -12.01
N PHE A 230 -6.66 -6.23 -10.85
CA PHE A 230 -5.22 -6.13 -10.64
C PHE A 230 -4.69 -7.54 -10.35
N LEU A 231 -3.86 -8.08 -11.24
CA LEU A 231 -3.27 -9.42 -11.14
C LEU A 231 -1.76 -9.28 -11.03
N ILE A 232 -1.17 -9.83 -9.99
CA ILE A 232 0.29 -9.94 -9.86
C ILE A 232 0.71 -11.15 -10.70
N GLU A 233 1.40 -10.88 -11.82
CA GLU A 233 1.85 -11.92 -12.76
C GLU A 233 3.21 -12.48 -12.38
N ARG A 234 4.11 -11.61 -11.87
CA ARG A 234 5.38 -11.98 -11.27
C ARG A 234 5.45 -11.38 -9.87
N PRO A 235 5.81 -12.16 -8.82
CA PRO A 235 5.76 -11.71 -7.44
C PRO A 235 6.37 -10.32 -7.24
N LEU A 236 5.66 -9.45 -6.52
CA LEU A 236 6.16 -8.13 -6.14
C LEU A 236 7.09 -8.27 -4.94
N ILE A 237 8.33 -7.80 -5.06
CA ILE A 237 9.35 -7.89 -4.02
C ILE A 237 9.62 -6.52 -3.42
N PHE A 238 9.40 -6.41 -2.12
CA PHE A 238 9.76 -5.24 -1.33
C PHE A 238 11.01 -5.59 -0.51
N LYS A 239 12.01 -4.71 -0.53
CA LYS A 239 13.25 -4.87 0.23
C LYS A 239 13.27 -3.89 1.39
N THR A 240 13.55 -4.38 2.60
CA THR A 240 13.62 -3.51 3.80
C THR A 240 14.67 -2.41 3.64
N GLU A 241 15.76 -2.68 2.93
CA GLU A 241 16.77 -1.65 2.61
C GLU A 241 16.21 -0.50 1.77
N CYS A 242 15.24 -0.78 0.87
CA CYS A 242 14.57 0.25 0.07
C CYS A 242 13.66 1.11 0.95
N VAL A 243 12.91 0.47 1.84
CA VAL A 243 12.05 1.17 2.80
C VAL A 243 12.87 2.10 3.70
N PHE A 244 14.04 1.66 4.18
CA PHE A 244 14.96 2.50 4.98
C PHE A 244 15.51 3.69 4.20
N LYS A 245 15.62 3.59 2.88
CA LYS A 245 16.01 4.68 1.97
C LYS A 245 14.85 5.60 1.57
N GLY A 246 13.61 5.32 2.05
CA GLY A 246 12.40 6.10 1.75
C GLY A 246 11.64 5.66 0.51
N PHE A 247 11.97 4.50 -0.08
CA PHE A 247 11.24 3.94 -1.20
C PHE A 247 10.16 2.99 -0.71
N SER A 248 8.91 3.19 -1.13
CA SER A 248 7.75 2.38 -0.71
C SER A 248 7.21 1.47 -1.82
N MET A 249 7.75 1.59 -3.03
CA MET A 249 7.37 0.75 -4.17
C MET A 249 8.06 -0.62 -4.11
N PRO A 250 7.48 -1.67 -4.74
CA PRO A 250 8.22 -2.89 -5.02
C PRO A 250 9.48 -2.58 -5.81
N SER A 251 10.58 -3.25 -5.51
CA SER A 251 11.81 -3.13 -6.31
C SER A 251 11.84 -4.09 -7.50
N GLU A 252 10.96 -5.11 -7.50
CA GLU A 252 10.91 -6.15 -8.51
C GLU A 252 9.48 -6.63 -8.68
N GLY A 253 9.17 -7.21 -9.84
CA GLY A 253 7.92 -7.89 -10.10
C GLY A 253 7.09 -7.24 -11.21
N GLU A 254 5.99 -7.89 -11.55
CA GLU A 254 5.10 -7.47 -12.63
C GLU A 254 3.64 -7.65 -12.21
N ALA A 255 2.80 -6.73 -12.66
CA ALA A 255 1.36 -6.84 -12.50
C ALA A 255 0.64 -6.43 -13.79
N LEU A 256 -0.52 -7.00 -14.00
CA LEU A 256 -1.47 -6.60 -15.03
C LEU A 256 -2.65 -5.88 -14.36
N PHE A 257 -2.85 -4.63 -14.71
CA PHE A 257 -3.98 -3.83 -14.27
C PHE A 257 -4.96 -3.65 -15.43
N THR A 258 -6.06 -4.39 -15.41
CA THR A 258 -7.11 -4.30 -16.44
C THR A 258 -8.22 -3.36 -15.97
N ILE A 259 -8.47 -2.28 -16.70
CA ILE A 259 -9.51 -1.28 -16.42
C ILE A 259 -10.57 -1.40 -17.52
N GLY A 260 -11.74 -1.93 -17.19
CA GLY A 260 -12.73 -2.31 -18.21
C GLY A 260 -12.13 -3.35 -19.18
N ASN A 261 -11.90 -2.94 -20.42
CA ASN A 261 -11.28 -3.79 -21.44
C ASN A 261 -9.82 -3.39 -21.77
N LEU A 262 -9.24 -2.45 -21.03
CA LEU A 262 -7.89 -1.96 -21.28
C LEU A 262 -6.88 -2.66 -20.37
N PRO A 263 -6.00 -3.51 -20.91
CA PRO A 263 -4.89 -4.07 -20.14
C PRO A 263 -3.75 -3.06 -20.05
N VAL A 264 -3.23 -2.86 -18.84
CA VAL A 264 -2.08 -2.00 -18.51
C VAL A 264 -1.06 -2.87 -17.79
N GLY A 265 0.07 -3.16 -18.43
CA GLY A 265 1.18 -3.87 -17.79
C GLY A 265 1.98 -2.91 -16.91
N LEU A 266 2.33 -3.38 -15.72
CA LEU A 266 3.16 -2.66 -14.73
C LEU A 266 4.40 -3.50 -14.45
N ASN A 267 5.59 -2.96 -14.73
CA ASN A 267 6.86 -3.60 -14.41
C ASN A 267 7.63 -2.73 -13.42
N TYR A 268 7.92 -3.31 -12.24
CA TYR A 268 8.61 -2.66 -11.12
C TYR A 268 10.12 -2.92 -11.12
N GLY A 269 10.62 -3.73 -12.03
CA GLY A 269 12.02 -4.08 -12.18
C GLY A 269 12.25 -5.59 -12.26
N ASP A 270 13.44 -5.97 -12.74
CA ASP A 270 13.91 -7.35 -12.79
C ASP A 270 14.61 -7.75 -11.50
N GLU A 271 15.00 -9.03 -11.39
CA GLU A 271 15.75 -9.55 -10.24
C GLU A 271 17.03 -8.73 -9.99
N GLY A 272 17.20 -8.27 -8.76
CA GLY A 272 18.34 -7.45 -8.36
C GLY A 272 18.22 -5.97 -8.70
N ALA A 273 17.06 -5.50 -9.15
CA ALA A 273 16.84 -4.09 -9.46
C ALA A 273 17.11 -3.18 -8.25
N ALA A 274 17.53 -1.95 -8.54
CA ALA A 274 17.80 -0.94 -7.53
C ALA A 274 16.50 -0.44 -6.88
N CYS A 275 16.64 0.17 -5.70
CA CYS A 275 15.51 0.85 -5.06
C CYS A 275 15.19 2.15 -5.81
N ASP A 276 13.98 2.29 -6.30
CA ASP A 276 13.46 3.54 -6.87
C ASP A 276 11.93 3.60 -6.71
N ASN A 277 11.31 4.66 -7.19
CA ASN A 277 9.85 4.82 -7.27
C ASN A 277 9.38 4.86 -8.73
N VAL A 278 10.05 4.14 -9.61
CA VAL A 278 9.73 4.10 -11.02
C VAL A 278 8.99 2.80 -11.35
N VAL A 279 7.89 2.91 -12.06
CA VAL A 279 7.19 1.79 -12.68
C VAL A 279 7.15 1.99 -14.19
N THR A 280 7.53 0.96 -14.92
CA THR A 280 7.37 0.96 -16.39
C THR A 280 5.96 0.50 -16.71
N VAL A 281 5.18 1.38 -17.30
CA VAL A 281 3.80 1.12 -17.73
C VAL A 281 3.80 0.75 -19.21
N SER A 282 3.11 -0.31 -19.58
CA SER A 282 2.94 -0.75 -20.98
C SER A 282 1.47 -0.79 -21.38
N ILE A 283 1.15 -0.16 -22.52
CA ILE A 283 -0.21 -0.12 -23.10
C ILE A 283 -0.08 -0.21 -24.62
N ASN A 284 -0.83 -1.12 -25.27
CA ASN A 284 -0.91 -1.22 -26.73
C ASN A 284 0.46 -1.22 -27.44
N ASN A 285 1.45 -1.97 -26.92
CA ASN A 285 2.84 -2.06 -27.43
C ASN A 285 3.69 -0.79 -27.22
N GLY A 286 3.20 0.24 -26.55
CA GLY A 286 4.00 1.37 -26.08
C GLY A 286 4.41 1.16 -24.62
N THR A 287 5.54 1.76 -24.21
CA THR A 287 6.02 1.76 -22.82
C THR A 287 6.35 3.17 -22.35
N GLN A 288 6.07 3.46 -21.10
CA GLN A 288 6.36 4.73 -20.46
C GLN A 288 6.78 4.50 -19.01
N ASN A 289 7.79 5.21 -18.54
CA ASN A 289 8.16 5.22 -17.14
C ASN A 289 7.33 6.27 -16.38
N ILE A 290 6.75 5.87 -15.27
CA ILE A 290 6.03 6.75 -14.35
C ILE A 290 6.76 6.75 -13.03
N THR A 291 7.08 7.95 -12.50
CA THR A 291 7.59 8.10 -11.15
C THR A 291 6.40 8.31 -10.21
N VAL A 292 6.26 7.41 -9.23
CA VAL A 292 5.23 7.52 -8.20
C VAL A 292 5.79 8.37 -7.06
N ASN A 293 5.23 9.56 -6.86
CA ASN A 293 5.56 10.43 -5.73
C ASN A 293 4.70 10.03 -4.53
N ASN A 294 5.34 9.74 -3.41
CA ASN A 294 4.70 9.43 -2.13
C ASN A 294 4.36 10.70 -1.37
#